data_4c1d99feb5eb6ec0d7425e20fa75d205
#
_entry.id   4c1d99feb5eb6ec0d7425e20fa75d205
#
_cell.length_a   1.000
_cell.length_b   1.000
_cell.length_c   1.000
_cell.angle_alpha   90.00
_cell.angle_beta   90.00
_cell.angle_gamma   90.00
#
_symmetry.space_group_name_H-M   'P 1'
#
loop_
_entity.id
_entity.type
_entity.pdbx_description
1 polymer ?
#
loop_
_entity_poly.entity_id
_entity_poly.type
_entity_poly.pdbx_seq_one_letter_code
_entity_poly.pdbx_strand_id
1 'polypeptide(L)'
;MIMWIKKRLYLCLIIILFANNTASAEQGCLSCHKGIENFTDGEMMETIKAMGQEYGDSEGCVICHGGNPLTKIKEEAHRSSPSDLQEVGGPQMFYPDPGNIWIAKHTCGQCHQGYPERLEKALMNTEAGKLQGNLWTWGLAKDHEVIWGNYDIEDRDGKKPAVGTEQYKKYMIELMKEHPDQFPTKLKQVPEVNPKEISRRPNLAGITYSRQQCQRCHVGITGRERRGDYRGTGCSACHVPYSNEGLYEGEDPTIDKKQHGKLLVHRLQATREKKVKVGKVTYSGIPTETCNTCHNRGKRIGVSYQGIMEFEYGSPFNASGEKQPELHTKKYLMIKDDLHHQIESRPENPKGGLLCQDCHTSIDMHGDGNIFGTTLAQVEIECTDCHGTPTEYPWELPLGVGEEFQKQIDQTPRGLSKEALDLTSLFATEYDAKDGYLLTSRGNPFGNVIKDGEKVIVHSASGLDFEVPILKRIHKDGNWKSKNALVAMAKVSKHLESMECYACHADWAPQCYGCHIKVDYSEGKTDIDWIKNANTRQPNGLTIDNE
;
A
#
# COMPACT_ATOMS: atom_id res chain seq x y z
N MET A 1 -12.21 14.68 -24.89
CA MET A 1 -11.26 13.64 -24.55
C MET A 1 -11.43 12.38 -25.40
N ILE A 2 -12.62 11.80 -25.49
CA ILE A 2 -12.91 10.61 -26.34
C ILE A 2 -12.62 10.82 -27.85
N MET A 3 -12.71 12.04 -28.32
CA MET A 3 -12.48 12.37 -29.74
C MET A 3 -10.99 12.41 -30.13
N TRP A 4 -10.08 12.59 -29.18
CA TRP A 4 -8.64 12.64 -29.42
C TRP A 4 -8.02 11.23 -29.48
N ILE A 5 -8.53 10.31 -28.65
CA ILE A 5 -8.14 8.89 -28.64
C ILE A 5 -8.56 8.21 -29.97
N LYS A 6 -9.76 8.51 -30.49
CA LYS A 6 -10.21 7.94 -31.79
C LYS A 6 -9.36 8.39 -32.98
N LYS A 7 -8.80 9.60 -32.97
CA LYS A 7 -7.90 10.05 -34.04
C LYS A 7 -6.55 9.35 -34.04
N ARG A 8 -6.02 8.95 -32.88
CA ARG A 8 -4.77 8.17 -32.83
C ARG A 8 -4.98 6.70 -33.20
N LEU A 9 -6.12 6.09 -32.83
CA LEU A 9 -6.44 4.72 -33.27
C LEU A 9 -6.61 4.61 -34.80
N TYR A 10 -7.13 5.66 -35.48
CA TYR A 10 -7.25 5.63 -36.94
C TYR A 10 -5.91 5.86 -37.65
N LEU A 11 -4.93 6.48 -37.04
CA LEU A 11 -3.59 6.63 -37.62
C LEU A 11 -2.78 5.30 -37.51
N CYS A 12 -2.99 4.50 -36.48
CA CYS A 12 -2.36 3.18 -36.34
C CYS A 12 -2.84 2.14 -37.38
N LEU A 13 -4.04 2.30 -37.97
CA LEU A 13 -4.57 1.34 -38.94
C LEU A 13 -4.09 1.58 -40.39
N ILE A 14 -3.42 2.68 -40.68
CA ILE A 14 -2.93 3.03 -42.06
C ILE A 14 -1.44 2.72 -42.25
N ILE A 15 -0.67 2.42 -41.19
CA ILE A 15 0.78 2.19 -41.25
C ILE A 15 1.15 0.70 -41.40
N ILE A 16 0.19 -0.21 -41.42
CA ILE A 16 0.45 -1.69 -41.51
C ILE A 16 0.85 -2.17 -42.94
N LEU A 17 1.08 -1.30 -43.91
CA LEU A 17 1.36 -1.72 -45.30
C LEU A 17 2.80 -1.44 -45.82
N PHE A 18 3.74 -1.12 -44.96
CA PHE A 18 5.17 -1.09 -45.34
C PHE A 18 6.03 -1.93 -44.37
N ALA A 19 5.82 -3.25 -44.39
CA ALA A 19 6.79 -4.18 -43.80
C ALA A 19 7.96 -4.37 -44.78
N ASN A 20 8.96 -3.53 -44.70
CA ASN A 20 10.27 -3.83 -45.25
C ASN A 20 11.10 -4.58 -44.20
N ASN A 21 11.59 -5.74 -44.61
CA ASN A 21 12.59 -6.54 -43.89
C ASN A 21 13.82 -5.69 -43.53
N THR A 22 13.82 -5.09 -42.36
CA THR A 22 15.05 -4.66 -41.70
C THR A 22 15.48 -5.78 -40.78
N ALA A 23 16.65 -6.33 -41.03
CA ALA A 23 17.32 -7.21 -40.07
C ALA A 23 17.26 -6.52 -38.71
N SER A 24 16.64 -7.17 -37.73
CA SER A 24 16.54 -6.72 -36.34
C SER A 24 17.95 -6.45 -35.85
N ALA A 25 18.36 -5.18 -35.83
CA ALA A 25 19.58 -4.81 -35.12
C ALA A 25 19.35 -5.21 -33.66
N GLU A 26 20.23 -6.02 -33.13
CA GLU A 26 20.18 -6.48 -31.73
C GLU A 26 20.07 -5.23 -30.84
N GLN A 27 18.96 -5.09 -30.11
CA GLN A 27 18.64 -3.90 -29.33
C GLN A 27 19.74 -3.54 -28.34
N GLY A 28 19.99 -2.23 -28.15
CA GLY A 28 21.01 -1.73 -27.25
C GLY A 28 20.88 -2.27 -25.83
N CYS A 29 19.70 -2.20 -25.24
CA CYS A 29 19.43 -2.64 -23.86
C CYS A 29 19.68 -4.16 -23.69
N LEU A 30 19.01 -4.98 -24.48
CA LEU A 30 19.15 -6.44 -24.38
C LEU A 30 20.51 -6.99 -24.82
N SER A 31 21.34 -6.18 -25.48
CA SER A 31 22.72 -6.61 -25.77
C SER A 31 23.52 -6.85 -24.50
N CYS A 32 23.21 -6.15 -23.41
CA CYS A 32 23.82 -6.31 -22.09
C CYS A 32 22.87 -7.05 -21.11
N HIS A 33 21.60 -6.67 -21.04
CA HIS A 33 20.59 -7.23 -20.14
C HIS A 33 19.94 -8.52 -20.69
N LYS A 34 20.80 -9.45 -21.14
CA LYS A 34 20.33 -10.74 -21.67
C LYS A 34 19.67 -11.58 -20.59
N GLY A 35 18.43 -12.04 -20.88
CA GLY A 35 17.70 -12.91 -19.95
C GLY A 35 16.93 -12.15 -18.87
N ILE A 36 16.93 -10.81 -18.88
CA ILE A 36 16.07 -10.05 -17.99
C ILE A 36 14.60 -10.44 -18.25
N GLU A 37 13.85 -10.61 -17.18
CA GLU A 37 12.45 -11.01 -17.25
C GLU A 37 11.60 -9.88 -17.86
N ASN A 38 10.58 -10.25 -18.66
CA ASN A 38 9.53 -9.31 -19.02
C ASN A 38 8.90 -8.76 -17.75
N PHE A 39 8.72 -7.44 -17.69
CA PHE A 39 8.16 -6.78 -16.50
C PHE A 39 6.74 -7.25 -16.19
N THR A 40 5.94 -7.52 -17.22
CA THR A 40 4.58 -8.06 -17.12
C THR A 40 4.29 -8.98 -18.31
N ASP A 41 3.09 -9.53 -18.39
CA ASP A 41 2.61 -10.36 -19.49
C ASP A 41 1.35 -9.74 -20.11
N GLY A 42 0.91 -10.27 -21.27
CA GLY A 42 -0.34 -9.90 -21.93
C GLY A 42 -0.35 -8.48 -22.49
N GLU A 43 -1.56 -7.91 -22.58
CA GLU A 43 -1.84 -6.64 -23.29
C GLU A 43 -1.02 -5.45 -22.80
N MET A 44 -0.72 -5.38 -21.51
CA MET A 44 0.12 -4.31 -20.95
C MET A 44 1.53 -4.37 -21.53
N MET A 45 2.13 -5.56 -21.63
CA MET A 45 3.47 -5.72 -22.21
C MET A 45 3.46 -5.47 -23.72
N GLU A 46 2.42 -5.91 -24.43
CA GLU A 46 2.25 -5.64 -25.85
C GLU A 46 2.17 -4.13 -26.12
N THR A 47 1.43 -3.39 -25.28
CA THR A 47 1.33 -1.93 -25.38
C THR A 47 2.68 -1.25 -25.11
N ILE A 48 3.41 -1.66 -24.08
CA ILE A 48 4.73 -1.12 -23.76
C ILE A 48 5.70 -1.36 -24.92
N LYS A 49 5.71 -2.55 -25.50
CA LYS A 49 6.52 -2.89 -26.68
C LYS A 49 6.14 -2.05 -27.90
N ALA A 50 4.86 -1.89 -28.18
CA ALA A 50 4.38 -1.07 -29.29
C ALA A 50 4.82 0.39 -29.15
N MET A 51 4.71 0.97 -27.95
CA MET A 51 5.20 2.31 -27.66
C MET A 51 6.72 2.42 -27.83
N GLY A 52 7.46 1.44 -27.33
CA GLY A 52 8.92 1.42 -27.40
C GLY A 52 9.47 1.35 -28.82
N GLN A 53 8.75 0.70 -29.74
CA GLN A 53 9.14 0.63 -31.16
C GLN A 53 9.27 2.00 -31.80
N GLU A 54 8.49 2.99 -31.38
CA GLU A 54 8.59 4.37 -31.88
C GLU A 54 9.95 5.00 -31.59
N TYR A 55 10.64 4.52 -30.55
CA TYR A 55 11.94 4.99 -30.08
C TYR A 55 13.09 4.02 -30.40
N GLY A 56 12.83 3.00 -31.21
CA GLY A 56 13.81 1.99 -31.58
C GLY A 56 14.06 0.92 -30.50
N ASP A 57 13.13 0.77 -29.57
CA ASP A 57 13.16 -0.21 -28.48
C ASP A 57 11.98 -1.19 -28.59
N SER A 58 12.15 -2.36 -29.22
CA SER A 58 11.08 -3.34 -29.40
C SER A 58 10.64 -4.03 -28.12
N GLU A 59 11.40 -3.93 -27.05
CA GLU A 59 11.05 -4.48 -25.72
C GLU A 59 10.41 -3.43 -24.82
N GLY A 60 10.48 -2.14 -25.20
CA GLY A 60 9.81 -1.06 -24.49
C GLY A 60 10.48 -0.62 -23.18
N CYS A 61 11.73 -1.02 -22.93
CA CYS A 61 12.46 -0.65 -21.71
C CYS A 61 12.52 0.87 -21.50
N VAL A 62 12.71 1.62 -22.62
CA VAL A 62 12.83 3.09 -22.62
C VAL A 62 11.58 3.78 -22.11
N ILE A 63 10.40 3.19 -22.26
CA ILE A 63 9.12 3.76 -21.83
C ILE A 63 9.06 3.93 -20.31
N CYS A 64 9.63 2.98 -19.58
CA CYS A 64 9.68 3.02 -18.11
C CYS A 64 11.03 3.57 -17.62
N HIS A 65 12.14 3.07 -18.13
CA HIS A 65 13.46 3.40 -17.63
C HIS A 65 14.09 4.66 -18.25
N GLY A 66 13.62 5.09 -19.40
CA GLY A 66 14.30 6.13 -20.17
C GLY A 66 15.64 5.63 -20.72
N GLY A 67 16.58 6.56 -20.89
CA GLY A 67 17.89 6.28 -21.45
C GLY A 67 17.89 6.23 -22.98
N ASN A 68 19.00 5.84 -23.58
CA ASN A 68 19.17 5.73 -25.04
C ASN A 68 19.21 4.26 -25.49
N PRO A 69 18.12 3.76 -26.12
CA PRO A 69 18.05 2.35 -26.54
C PRO A 69 18.87 2.03 -27.79
N LEU A 70 19.42 3.05 -28.48
CA LEU A 70 20.09 2.90 -29.77
C LEU A 70 21.60 2.65 -29.64
N THR A 71 22.16 2.63 -28.42
CA THR A 71 23.58 2.41 -28.18
C THR A 71 23.83 1.20 -27.30
N LYS A 72 25.01 0.58 -27.47
CA LYS A 72 25.51 -0.51 -26.63
C LYS A 72 26.57 -0.04 -25.63
N ILE A 73 26.89 1.25 -25.63
CA ILE A 73 27.84 1.86 -24.71
C ILE A 73 27.08 2.18 -23.42
N LYS A 74 27.45 1.54 -22.31
CA LYS A 74 26.78 1.63 -21.03
C LYS A 74 26.53 3.07 -20.57
N GLU A 75 27.54 3.91 -20.66
CA GLU A 75 27.52 5.30 -20.23
C GLU A 75 26.57 6.17 -21.06
N GLU A 76 26.36 5.82 -22.32
CA GLU A 76 25.42 6.52 -23.21
C GLU A 76 24.01 5.97 -23.07
N ALA A 77 23.87 4.64 -22.96
CA ALA A 77 22.57 3.99 -22.77
C ALA A 77 21.88 4.45 -21.48
N HIS A 78 22.65 4.69 -20.41
CA HIS A 78 22.14 5.12 -19.12
C HIS A 78 22.20 6.64 -18.91
N ARG A 79 21.84 7.41 -19.96
CA ARG A 79 21.77 8.90 -19.91
C ARG A 79 20.39 9.42 -20.29
N SER A 80 20.35 10.46 -21.11
CA SER A 80 19.13 11.12 -21.56
C SER A 80 18.28 10.21 -22.44
N SER A 81 16.99 10.33 -22.28
CA SER A 81 16.00 9.68 -23.14
C SER A 81 15.91 10.40 -24.51
N PRO A 82 15.33 9.77 -25.54
CA PRO A 82 15.00 10.43 -26.80
C PRO A 82 14.17 11.71 -26.57
N SER A 83 14.43 12.78 -27.33
CA SER A 83 13.81 14.08 -27.14
C SER A 83 12.29 14.04 -27.36
N ASP A 84 11.84 13.29 -28.35
CA ASP A 84 10.42 13.10 -28.68
C ASP A 84 9.67 12.33 -27.58
N LEU A 85 10.31 11.36 -26.90
CA LEU A 85 9.76 10.72 -25.71
C LEU A 85 9.61 11.71 -24.56
N GLN A 86 10.60 12.60 -24.35
CA GLN A 86 10.54 13.64 -23.33
C GLN A 86 9.41 14.64 -23.60
N GLU A 87 9.23 15.03 -24.87
CA GLU A 87 8.19 15.99 -25.30
C GLU A 87 6.78 15.47 -25.03
N VAL A 88 6.54 14.16 -25.12
CA VAL A 88 5.24 13.55 -24.78
C VAL A 88 5.06 13.25 -23.29
N GLY A 89 6.00 13.66 -22.46
CA GLY A 89 5.92 13.52 -20.99
C GLY A 89 6.55 12.26 -20.42
N GLY A 90 7.30 11.53 -21.23
CA GLY A 90 8.04 10.33 -20.79
C GLY A 90 9.27 10.66 -19.93
N PRO A 91 10.05 9.63 -19.57
CA PRO A 91 11.25 9.78 -18.74
C PRO A 91 12.26 10.76 -19.36
N GLN A 92 12.81 11.67 -18.57
CA GLN A 92 13.78 12.66 -19.03
C GLN A 92 15.18 12.07 -19.19
N MET A 93 15.51 11.10 -18.37
CA MET A 93 16.79 10.40 -18.34
C MET A 93 16.60 8.95 -17.92
N PHE A 94 17.68 8.19 -17.84
CA PHE A 94 17.65 6.84 -17.33
C PHE A 94 17.34 6.81 -15.82
N TYR A 95 16.38 5.98 -15.43
CA TYR A 95 15.98 5.72 -14.06
C TYR A 95 16.07 4.22 -13.75
N PRO A 96 16.94 3.80 -12.83
CA PRO A 96 17.06 2.38 -12.44
C PRO A 96 15.83 1.88 -11.68
N ASP A 97 15.13 2.74 -10.95
CA ASP A 97 13.84 2.46 -10.29
C ASP A 97 12.76 3.41 -10.84
N PRO A 98 12.09 3.05 -11.94
CA PRO A 98 11.06 3.88 -12.55
C PRO A 98 9.79 4.00 -11.70
N GLY A 99 9.62 3.16 -10.67
CA GLY A 99 8.50 3.25 -9.72
C GLY A 99 8.68 4.32 -8.64
N ASN A 100 9.82 4.98 -8.58
CA ASN A 100 10.10 6.03 -7.61
C ASN A 100 9.05 7.14 -7.70
N ILE A 101 8.44 7.52 -6.55
CA ILE A 101 7.32 8.46 -6.50
C ILE A 101 7.63 9.82 -7.18
N TRP A 102 8.87 10.29 -7.08
CA TRP A 102 9.28 11.59 -7.59
C TRP A 102 9.38 11.69 -9.12
N ILE A 103 9.40 10.53 -9.77
CA ILE A 103 9.47 10.44 -11.24
C ILE A 103 8.30 9.64 -11.84
N ALA A 104 7.51 9.00 -10.98
CA ALA A 104 6.45 8.08 -11.39
C ALA A 104 5.44 8.69 -12.36
N LYS A 105 5.23 10.01 -12.36
CA LYS A 105 4.37 10.70 -13.34
C LYS A 105 4.89 10.59 -14.78
N HIS A 106 6.21 10.45 -14.96
CA HIS A 106 6.87 10.30 -16.27
C HIS A 106 7.07 8.85 -16.70
N THR A 107 6.77 7.91 -15.82
CA THR A 107 6.94 6.47 -16.01
C THR A 107 5.58 5.76 -15.86
N CYS A 108 5.24 5.22 -14.72
CA CYS A 108 3.94 4.57 -14.48
C CYS A 108 2.74 5.48 -14.79
N GLY A 109 2.86 6.77 -14.49
CA GLY A 109 1.79 7.77 -14.70
C GLY A 109 1.45 8.06 -16.16
N GLN A 110 2.28 7.64 -17.13
CA GLN A 110 1.93 7.74 -18.54
C GLN A 110 0.68 6.92 -18.89
N CYS A 111 0.53 5.76 -18.23
CA CYS A 111 -0.62 4.86 -18.39
C CYS A 111 -1.57 4.95 -17.19
N HIS A 112 -1.04 5.03 -15.98
CA HIS A 112 -1.78 5.11 -14.72
C HIS A 112 -1.90 6.56 -14.25
N GLN A 113 -2.62 7.37 -15.04
CA GLN A 113 -2.76 8.80 -14.79
C GLN A 113 -3.44 9.10 -13.46
N GLY A 114 -2.88 10.07 -12.71
CA GLY A 114 -3.39 10.52 -11.42
C GLY A 114 -2.97 9.65 -10.22
N TYR A 115 -2.47 8.43 -10.43
CA TYR A 115 -2.01 7.58 -9.32
C TYR A 115 -0.76 8.14 -8.64
N PRO A 116 0.30 8.61 -9.36
CA PRO A 116 1.45 9.22 -8.70
C PRO A 116 1.07 10.44 -7.85
N GLU A 117 0.23 11.33 -8.38
CA GLU A 117 -0.19 12.55 -7.70
C GLU A 117 -1.03 12.27 -6.44
N ARG A 118 -1.87 11.24 -6.49
CA ARG A 118 -2.66 10.79 -5.33
C ARG A 118 -1.76 10.18 -4.27
N LEU A 119 -0.87 9.26 -4.65
CA LEU A 119 0.06 8.60 -3.73
C LEU A 119 1.01 9.61 -3.07
N GLU A 120 1.41 10.67 -3.77
CA GLU A 120 2.21 11.75 -3.21
C GLU A 120 1.55 12.39 -1.99
N LYS A 121 0.22 12.54 -1.99
CA LYS A 121 -0.58 13.13 -0.90
C LYS A 121 -1.06 12.11 0.14
N ALA A 122 -1.03 10.82 -0.19
CA ALA A 122 -1.52 9.74 0.68
C ALA A 122 -0.64 9.57 1.94
N LEU A 123 -1.25 9.05 3.01
CA LEU A 123 -0.57 8.85 4.31
C LEU A 123 0.65 7.92 4.22
N MET A 124 0.65 6.95 3.32
CA MET A 124 1.81 6.07 3.11
C MET A 124 3.05 6.83 2.64
N ASN A 125 2.88 8.04 2.10
CA ASN A 125 3.98 8.90 1.71
C ASN A 125 4.20 10.06 2.68
N THR A 126 3.14 10.73 3.15
CA THR A 126 3.22 11.89 4.02
C THR A 126 3.49 11.57 5.49
N GLU A 127 2.99 10.43 5.99
CA GLU A 127 2.98 10.02 7.41
C GLU A 127 2.42 11.09 8.37
N ALA A 128 1.54 11.97 7.90
CA ALA A 128 1.13 13.21 8.55
C ALA A 128 0.66 13.02 9.99
N GLY A 129 -0.41 12.25 10.24
CA GLY A 129 -0.95 12.08 11.59
C GLY A 129 0.01 11.41 12.57
N LYS A 130 0.81 10.48 12.07
CA LYS A 130 1.82 9.79 12.87
C LYS A 130 2.93 10.74 13.31
N LEU A 131 3.37 11.64 12.42
CA LEU A 131 4.36 12.65 12.75
C LEU A 131 3.78 13.67 13.74
N GLN A 132 2.57 14.17 13.48
CA GLN A 132 1.89 15.10 14.37
C GLN A 132 1.72 14.52 15.78
N GLY A 133 1.19 13.29 15.88
CA GLY A 133 0.98 12.63 17.16
C GLY A 133 2.29 12.39 17.93
N ASN A 134 3.35 12.02 17.23
CA ASN A 134 4.66 11.86 17.86
C ASN A 134 5.21 13.21 18.37
N LEU A 135 5.15 14.27 17.56
CA LEU A 135 5.62 15.60 17.96
C LEU A 135 4.78 16.18 19.12
N TRP A 136 3.48 15.93 19.13
CA TRP A 136 2.61 16.29 20.24
C TRP A 136 3.01 15.57 21.54
N THR A 137 3.25 14.26 21.48
CA THR A 137 3.70 13.44 22.64
C THR A 137 5.00 13.99 23.25
N TRP A 138 5.89 14.55 22.43
CA TRP A 138 7.14 15.17 22.88
C TRP A 138 6.99 16.65 23.26
N GLY A 139 5.78 17.21 23.26
CA GLY A 139 5.51 18.61 23.56
C GLY A 139 6.07 19.60 22.53
N LEU A 140 6.24 19.16 21.28
CA LEU A 140 6.71 19.97 20.15
C LEU A 140 5.56 20.52 19.30
N ALA A 141 4.39 19.89 19.34
CA ALA A 141 3.15 20.38 18.79
C ALA A 141 2.21 20.81 19.92
N LYS A 142 1.43 21.86 19.69
CA LYS A 142 0.53 22.44 20.72
C LYS A 142 -0.78 21.68 20.85
N ASP A 143 -1.24 21.09 19.75
CA ASP A 143 -2.53 20.44 19.61
C ASP A 143 -2.45 19.27 18.62
N HIS A 144 -3.60 18.73 18.27
CA HIS A 144 -3.73 17.64 17.32
C HIS A 144 -3.92 18.09 15.87
N GLU A 145 -3.94 19.39 15.59
CA GLU A 145 -4.01 19.91 14.24
C GLU A 145 -2.81 19.42 13.42
N VAL A 146 -3.08 18.73 12.32
CA VAL A 146 -2.04 18.09 11.52
C VAL A 146 -1.39 19.10 10.60
N ILE A 147 -0.14 19.44 10.88
CA ILE A 147 0.67 20.42 10.13
C ILE A 147 1.99 19.86 9.59
N TRP A 148 2.39 18.66 10.04
CA TRP A 148 3.69 18.09 9.71
C TRP A 148 3.56 16.87 8.81
N GLY A 149 4.47 16.78 7.82
CA GLY A 149 4.64 15.65 6.94
C GLY A 149 6.11 15.33 6.68
N ASN A 150 6.39 14.30 5.89
CA ASN A 150 7.75 13.94 5.49
C ASN A 150 8.41 15.01 4.61
N TYR A 151 7.61 15.82 3.94
CA TYR A 151 8.03 16.91 3.04
C TYR A 151 6.94 17.98 2.94
N ASP A 152 7.30 19.13 2.37
CA ASP A 152 6.34 20.20 2.09
C ASP A 152 5.40 19.75 0.96
N ILE A 153 4.10 19.79 1.21
CA ILE A 153 3.09 19.50 0.20
C ILE A 153 1.87 20.40 0.39
N GLU A 154 1.23 20.77 -0.70
CA GLU A 154 0.04 21.62 -0.71
C GLU A 154 -1.02 21.04 -1.62
N ASP A 155 -2.24 20.93 -1.11
CA ASP A 155 -3.42 20.61 -1.87
C ASP A 155 -4.07 21.88 -2.40
N ARG A 156 -3.99 22.09 -3.72
CA ARG A 156 -4.40 23.34 -4.38
C ARG A 156 -5.77 23.29 -5.03
N ASP A 157 -6.41 22.14 -5.06
CA ASP A 157 -7.68 21.95 -5.77
C ASP A 157 -8.93 22.20 -4.90
N GLY A 158 -8.72 22.56 -3.64
CA GLY A 158 -9.78 22.98 -2.73
C GLY A 158 -10.50 21.83 -2.04
N LYS A 159 -9.78 20.77 -1.68
CA LYS A 159 -10.31 19.61 -0.94
C LYS A 159 -11.40 18.86 -1.73
N LYS A 160 -11.13 18.55 -2.98
CA LYS A 160 -12.04 17.76 -3.82
C LYS A 160 -11.43 16.40 -4.11
N PRO A 161 -12.11 15.29 -3.81
CA PRO A 161 -11.65 14.00 -4.24
C PRO A 161 -11.50 13.93 -5.77
N ALA A 162 -10.29 13.58 -6.23
CA ALA A 162 -10.00 13.46 -7.67
C ALA A 162 -10.65 12.21 -8.27
N VAL A 163 -10.91 11.22 -7.43
CA VAL A 163 -11.48 9.92 -7.79
C VAL A 163 -12.61 9.57 -6.82
N GLY A 164 -13.30 8.47 -7.09
CA GLY A 164 -14.42 8.02 -6.30
C GLY A 164 -15.75 8.23 -7.02
N THR A 165 -16.80 7.58 -6.53
CA THR A 165 -18.17 7.77 -7.00
C THR A 165 -18.68 9.17 -6.64
N GLU A 166 -19.77 9.60 -7.25
CA GLU A 166 -20.42 10.86 -6.87
C GLU A 166 -20.95 10.82 -5.42
N GLN A 167 -21.35 9.64 -4.93
CA GLN A 167 -21.74 9.43 -3.53
C GLN A 167 -20.55 9.65 -2.60
N TYR A 168 -19.42 9.02 -2.90
CA TYR A 168 -18.17 9.19 -2.16
C TYR A 168 -17.73 10.66 -2.12
N LYS A 169 -17.68 11.32 -3.28
CA LYS A 169 -17.26 12.72 -3.37
C LYS A 169 -18.14 13.64 -2.52
N LYS A 170 -19.46 13.43 -2.59
CA LYS A 170 -20.41 14.18 -1.77
C LYS A 170 -20.16 13.92 -0.28
N TYR A 171 -20.00 12.66 0.10
CA TYR A 171 -19.72 12.25 1.47
C TYR A 171 -18.45 12.89 2.01
N MET A 172 -17.35 12.78 1.27
CA MET A 172 -16.05 13.32 1.68
C MET A 172 -16.06 14.84 1.79
N ILE A 173 -16.75 15.56 0.91
CA ILE A 173 -16.87 17.03 1.00
C ILE A 173 -17.55 17.43 2.31
N GLU A 174 -18.61 16.74 2.73
CA GLU A 174 -19.26 17.01 4.00
C GLU A 174 -18.38 16.63 5.20
N LEU A 175 -17.72 15.48 5.14
CA LEU A 175 -16.80 15.02 6.17
C LEU A 175 -15.63 16.00 6.38
N MET A 176 -15.03 16.49 5.30
CA MET A 176 -13.94 17.47 5.35
C MET A 176 -14.35 18.83 5.91
N LYS A 177 -15.63 19.22 5.77
CA LYS A 177 -16.16 20.44 6.40
C LYS A 177 -16.30 20.30 7.90
N GLU A 178 -16.70 19.12 8.37
CA GLU A 178 -16.92 18.86 9.79
C GLU A 178 -15.63 18.59 10.55
N HIS A 179 -14.66 17.97 9.88
CA HIS A 179 -13.38 17.57 10.47
C HIS A 179 -12.18 18.19 9.74
N PRO A 180 -12.10 19.54 9.64
CA PRO A 180 -11.05 20.21 8.87
C PRO A 180 -9.64 19.96 9.43
N ASP A 181 -9.52 19.61 10.69
CA ASP A 181 -8.30 19.21 11.39
C ASP A 181 -7.74 17.85 10.90
N GLN A 182 -8.62 16.98 10.41
CA GLN A 182 -8.26 15.67 9.86
C GLN A 182 -7.90 15.71 8.36
N PHE A 183 -8.20 16.81 7.69
CA PHE A 183 -8.00 17.01 6.26
C PHE A 183 -7.24 18.32 6.00
N PRO A 184 -5.95 18.38 6.29
CA PRO A 184 -5.15 19.58 6.06
C PRO A 184 -5.00 19.88 4.58
N THR A 185 -4.95 21.16 4.21
CA THR A 185 -4.66 21.58 2.82
C THR A 185 -3.16 21.72 2.56
N LYS A 186 -2.35 21.66 3.61
CA LYS A 186 -0.91 21.84 3.53
C LYS A 186 -0.21 21.12 4.66
N LEU A 187 0.91 20.49 4.32
CA LEU A 187 1.86 19.96 5.29
C LEU A 187 3.20 20.65 5.13
N LYS A 188 3.89 20.81 6.24
CA LYS A 188 5.28 21.27 6.31
C LYS A 188 6.19 20.10 6.61
N GLN A 189 7.35 20.07 6.01
CA GLN A 189 8.38 19.11 6.37
C GLN A 189 8.76 19.25 7.84
N VAL A 190 8.88 18.12 8.54
CA VAL A 190 9.41 18.10 9.90
C VAL A 190 10.79 18.76 9.92
N PRO A 191 11.02 19.79 10.77
CA PRO A 191 12.22 20.60 10.76
C PRO A 191 13.49 19.79 11.07
N GLU A 192 14.62 20.29 10.66
CA GLU A 192 15.92 19.80 11.12
C GLU A 192 16.19 20.21 12.56
N VAL A 193 16.91 19.37 13.28
CA VAL A 193 17.33 19.65 14.64
C VAL A 193 18.84 19.76 14.68
N ASN A 194 19.32 20.84 15.28
CA ASN A 194 20.72 20.93 15.65
C ASN A 194 20.95 20.06 16.91
N PRO A 195 21.76 19.00 16.84
CA PRO A 195 21.98 18.11 17.98
C PRO A 195 22.52 18.83 19.23
N LYS A 196 23.21 19.95 19.05
CA LYS A 196 23.74 20.75 20.17
C LYS A 196 22.65 21.45 20.99
N GLU A 197 21.45 21.58 20.43
CA GLU A 197 20.32 22.20 21.15
C GLU A 197 19.58 21.20 22.04
N ILE A 198 19.72 19.90 21.80
CA ILE A 198 18.96 18.86 22.50
C ILE A 198 19.26 18.87 24.01
N SER A 199 20.51 19.11 24.41
CA SER A 199 20.86 19.24 25.83
C SER A 199 20.12 20.37 26.58
N ARG A 200 19.71 21.41 25.86
CA ARG A 200 18.94 22.54 26.40
C ARG A 200 17.43 22.37 26.23
N ARG A 201 17.04 21.66 25.22
CA ARG A 201 15.64 21.40 24.82
C ARG A 201 15.45 19.91 24.51
N PRO A 202 15.37 19.05 25.53
CA PRO A 202 15.36 17.60 25.37
C PRO A 202 14.22 17.08 24.48
N ASN A 203 13.08 17.76 24.45
CA ASN A 203 11.95 17.41 23.61
C ASN A 203 12.27 17.41 22.10
N LEU A 204 13.31 18.14 21.67
CA LEU A 204 13.77 18.08 20.27
C LEU A 204 14.24 16.69 19.83
N ALA A 205 14.59 15.83 20.78
CA ALA A 205 14.89 14.43 20.48
C ALA A 205 13.71 13.69 19.83
N GLY A 206 12.47 14.14 20.06
CA GLY A 206 11.27 13.63 19.38
C GLY A 206 11.35 13.74 17.87
N ILE A 207 11.96 14.78 17.34
CA ILE A 207 12.17 14.95 15.90
C ILE A 207 13.16 13.92 15.36
N THR A 208 14.29 13.75 16.05
CA THR A 208 15.28 12.71 15.67
C THR A 208 14.69 11.32 15.79
N TYR A 209 13.92 11.07 16.84
CA TYR A 209 13.18 9.81 17.00
C TYR A 209 12.23 9.57 15.82
N SER A 210 11.44 10.58 15.42
CA SER A 210 10.54 10.47 14.27
C SER A 210 11.30 10.08 12.99
N ARG A 211 12.41 10.74 12.71
CA ARG A 211 13.25 10.43 11.53
C ARG A 211 13.82 9.03 11.58
N GLN A 212 14.30 8.59 12.74
CA GLN A 212 14.93 7.28 12.90
C GLN A 212 13.94 6.12 12.95
N GLN A 213 12.78 6.33 13.54
CA GLN A 213 11.83 5.23 13.83
C GLN A 213 10.55 5.31 12.99
N CYS A 214 10.05 6.49 12.67
CA CYS A 214 8.79 6.66 11.98
C CYS A 214 8.97 6.82 10.47
N GLN A 215 9.72 7.82 10.04
CA GLN A 215 9.85 8.20 8.63
C GLN A 215 10.49 7.14 7.71
N ARG A 216 11.12 6.13 8.25
CA ARG A 216 11.76 5.04 7.49
C ARG A 216 10.80 4.11 6.73
N CYS A 217 9.49 4.22 6.97
CA CYS A 217 8.49 3.33 6.39
C CYS A 217 7.68 3.97 5.26
N HIS A 218 7.81 5.29 5.03
CA HIS A 218 7.04 5.90 3.94
C HIS A 218 7.55 5.45 2.56
N VAL A 219 6.65 5.44 1.59
CA VAL A 219 6.94 4.90 0.25
C VAL A 219 7.90 5.77 -0.58
N GLY A 220 8.14 7.01 -0.18
CA GLY A 220 9.05 7.93 -0.86
C GLY A 220 10.55 7.65 -0.67
N ILE A 221 10.91 6.62 0.11
CA ILE A 221 12.29 6.17 0.32
C ILE A 221 12.42 4.66 0.11
N THR A 222 13.63 4.19 -0.17
CA THR A 222 13.93 2.76 -0.20
C THR A 222 13.78 2.12 1.18
N GLY A 223 13.52 0.83 1.21
CA GLY A 223 13.56 0.03 2.43
C GLY A 223 14.93 0.11 3.11
N ARG A 224 14.98 -0.28 4.38
CA ARG A 224 16.26 -0.39 5.08
C ARG A 224 17.10 -1.50 4.47
N GLU A 225 18.40 -1.34 4.49
CA GLU A 225 19.37 -2.39 4.13
C GLU A 225 19.46 -3.44 5.23
N ARG A 226 18.33 -4.09 5.53
CA ARG A 226 18.21 -5.15 6.53
C ARG A 226 17.27 -6.22 6.03
N ARG A 227 17.52 -7.43 6.49
CA ARG A 227 16.69 -8.60 6.18
C ARG A 227 15.21 -8.31 6.43
N GLY A 228 14.39 -8.50 5.41
CA GLY A 228 12.94 -8.31 5.43
C GLY A 228 12.45 -6.87 5.32
N ASP A 229 13.35 -5.89 5.26
CA ASP A 229 13.01 -4.48 5.08
C ASP A 229 13.34 -3.97 3.65
N TYR A 230 13.93 -4.82 2.80
CA TYR A 230 14.27 -4.45 1.42
C TYR A 230 13.02 -4.21 0.57
N ARG A 231 12.95 -3.08 -0.09
CA ARG A 231 11.90 -2.68 -1.05
C ARG A 231 12.36 -1.50 -1.89
N GLY A 232 11.71 -1.30 -3.03
CA GLY A 232 11.84 -0.08 -3.83
C GLY A 232 11.12 1.13 -3.24
N THR A 233 10.95 2.16 -4.04
CA THR A 233 10.28 3.41 -3.67
C THR A 233 9.01 3.61 -4.48
N GLY A 234 8.07 4.40 -3.97
CA GLY A 234 6.83 4.69 -4.68
C GLY A 234 6.08 3.43 -5.10
N CYS A 235 5.76 3.33 -6.38
CA CYS A 235 5.04 2.19 -6.95
C CYS A 235 5.79 0.87 -6.76
N SER A 236 7.13 0.89 -6.91
CA SER A 236 7.96 -0.29 -6.74
C SER A 236 7.97 -0.85 -5.32
N ALA A 237 7.60 -0.04 -4.31
CA ALA A 237 7.52 -0.51 -2.93
C ALA A 237 6.48 -1.63 -2.73
N CYS A 238 5.42 -1.62 -3.55
CA CYS A 238 4.31 -2.59 -3.48
C CYS A 238 4.24 -3.48 -4.72
N HIS A 239 4.50 -2.93 -5.90
CA HIS A 239 4.28 -3.60 -7.17
C HIS A 239 5.49 -4.36 -7.72
N VAL A 240 6.65 -4.28 -7.09
CA VAL A 240 7.86 -5.04 -7.48
C VAL A 240 8.26 -5.96 -6.33
N PRO A 241 8.50 -7.26 -6.59
CA PRO A 241 8.84 -8.20 -5.54
C PRO A 241 10.27 -8.02 -5.03
N TYR A 242 10.42 -8.12 -3.71
CA TYR A 242 11.70 -8.16 -3.01
C TYR A 242 11.76 -9.39 -2.10
N SER A 243 12.91 -10.06 -2.05
CA SER A 243 13.13 -11.11 -1.06
C SER A 243 13.50 -10.54 0.30
N ASN A 244 13.42 -11.36 1.35
CA ASN A 244 13.90 -10.97 2.67
C ASN A 244 15.37 -10.52 2.69
N GLU A 245 16.18 -11.09 1.82
CA GLU A 245 17.61 -10.75 1.70
C GLU A 245 17.86 -9.63 0.69
N GLY A 246 16.87 -9.21 -0.07
CA GLY A 246 17.01 -8.19 -1.10
C GLY A 246 17.99 -8.60 -2.20
N LEU A 247 18.04 -9.88 -2.56
CA LEU A 247 18.93 -10.41 -3.58
C LEU A 247 18.15 -10.70 -4.86
N TYR A 248 18.78 -10.44 -5.99
CA TYR A 248 18.24 -10.74 -7.30
C TYR A 248 18.36 -12.24 -7.61
N GLU A 249 17.26 -12.88 -7.94
CA GLU A 249 17.18 -14.29 -8.33
C GLU A 249 16.87 -14.49 -9.82
N GLY A 250 16.74 -13.39 -10.57
CA GLY A 250 16.45 -13.41 -12.00
C GLY A 250 17.65 -13.81 -12.87
N GLU A 251 17.50 -13.72 -14.19
CA GLU A 251 18.46 -14.26 -15.14
C GLU A 251 19.41 -13.21 -15.76
N ASP A 252 19.19 -11.91 -15.53
CA ASP A 252 20.07 -10.86 -16.05
C ASP A 252 21.49 -10.96 -15.48
N PRO A 253 22.52 -11.17 -16.32
CA PRO A 253 23.89 -11.33 -15.87
C PRO A 253 24.54 -10.03 -15.41
N THR A 254 23.96 -8.87 -15.71
CA THR A 254 24.50 -7.56 -15.33
C THR A 254 24.10 -7.15 -13.91
N ILE A 255 23.09 -7.82 -13.34
CA ILE A 255 22.67 -7.58 -11.97
C ILE A 255 23.42 -8.51 -11.02
N ASP A 256 24.18 -7.93 -10.10
CA ASP A 256 24.94 -8.71 -9.12
C ASP A 256 24.01 -9.44 -8.15
N LYS A 257 24.04 -10.78 -8.22
CA LYS A 257 23.20 -11.68 -7.40
C LYS A 257 23.61 -11.75 -5.92
N LYS A 258 24.75 -11.17 -5.57
CA LYS A 258 25.27 -11.13 -4.20
C LYS A 258 25.08 -9.76 -3.54
N GLN A 259 24.73 -8.74 -4.31
CA GLN A 259 24.48 -7.40 -3.79
C GLN A 259 23.09 -7.29 -3.22
N HIS A 260 22.98 -6.93 -1.94
CA HIS A 260 21.71 -6.64 -1.29
C HIS A 260 21.06 -5.36 -1.84
N GLY A 261 19.75 -5.21 -1.63
CA GLY A 261 18.96 -4.06 -2.06
C GLY A 261 18.45 -4.15 -3.50
N LYS A 262 18.54 -5.34 -4.11
CA LYS A 262 17.99 -5.61 -5.44
C LYS A 262 16.57 -6.17 -5.35
N LEU A 263 15.78 -5.90 -6.40
CA LEU A 263 14.51 -6.61 -6.62
C LEU A 263 14.74 -8.12 -6.74
N LEU A 264 13.72 -8.90 -6.43
CA LEU A 264 13.84 -10.37 -6.49
C LEU A 264 13.94 -10.86 -7.95
N VAL A 265 13.04 -10.39 -8.80
CA VAL A 265 13.01 -10.58 -10.25
C VAL A 265 12.40 -9.34 -10.90
N HIS A 266 12.71 -9.10 -12.16
CA HIS A 266 12.18 -7.95 -12.91
C HIS A 266 10.72 -8.20 -13.36
N ARG A 267 9.79 -8.25 -12.39
CA ARG A 267 8.37 -8.57 -12.62
C ARG A 267 7.47 -7.64 -11.81
N LEU A 268 6.33 -7.31 -12.41
CA LEU A 268 5.26 -6.57 -11.72
C LEU A 268 4.38 -7.55 -10.94
N GLN A 269 3.99 -7.16 -9.75
CA GLN A 269 2.90 -7.76 -8.98
C GLN A 269 1.70 -6.81 -9.00
N ALA A 270 0.68 -7.13 -9.80
CA ALA A 270 -0.57 -6.40 -9.81
C ALA A 270 -1.56 -7.03 -8.82
N THR A 271 -2.45 -6.22 -8.26
CA THR A 271 -3.45 -6.66 -7.27
C THR A 271 -4.28 -7.84 -7.76
N ARG A 272 -4.59 -7.90 -9.07
CA ARG A 272 -5.48 -8.91 -9.68
C ARG A 272 -4.79 -9.76 -10.72
N GLU A 273 -3.49 -9.78 -10.76
CA GLU A 273 -2.77 -10.65 -11.68
C GLU A 273 -2.94 -12.11 -11.26
N LYS A 274 -3.35 -12.94 -12.22
CA LYS A 274 -3.79 -14.31 -11.92
C LYS A 274 -2.70 -15.18 -11.34
N LYS A 275 -1.47 -15.13 -11.85
CA LYS A 275 -0.34 -15.93 -11.33
C LYS A 275 0.99 -15.30 -11.74
N VAL A 276 1.79 -14.86 -10.78
CA VAL A 276 3.18 -14.43 -10.99
C VAL A 276 4.11 -15.45 -10.34
N LYS A 277 4.99 -16.04 -11.11
CA LYS A 277 6.02 -16.95 -10.60
C LYS A 277 7.26 -16.14 -10.21
N VAL A 278 7.65 -16.26 -8.96
CA VAL A 278 8.83 -15.63 -8.39
C VAL A 278 9.69 -16.73 -7.75
N GLY A 279 10.82 -17.03 -8.36
CA GLY A 279 11.63 -18.18 -7.96
C GLY A 279 10.85 -19.50 -8.02
N LYS A 280 10.69 -20.16 -6.88
CA LYS A 280 9.93 -21.41 -6.75
C LYS A 280 8.47 -21.22 -6.32
N VAL A 281 8.07 -19.99 -6.02
CA VAL A 281 6.74 -19.67 -5.48
C VAL A 281 5.91 -19.00 -6.56
N THR A 282 4.64 -19.36 -6.65
CA THR A 282 3.65 -18.68 -7.50
C THR A 282 2.72 -17.88 -6.62
N TYR A 283 2.60 -16.59 -6.91
CA TYR A 283 1.69 -15.66 -6.23
C TYR A 283 0.53 -15.30 -7.14
N SER A 284 -0.60 -15.02 -6.53
CA SER A 284 -1.69 -14.26 -7.13
C SER A 284 -1.79 -12.95 -6.37
N GLY A 285 -1.81 -11.84 -7.07
CA GLY A 285 -1.81 -10.52 -6.44
C GLY A 285 -0.52 -10.17 -5.66
N ILE A 286 -0.59 -9.08 -4.91
CA ILE A 286 0.50 -8.60 -4.05
C ILE A 286 0.48 -9.41 -2.75
N PRO A 287 1.52 -10.17 -2.41
CA PRO A 287 1.52 -10.98 -1.19
C PRO A 287 1.58 -10.11 0.07
N THR A 288 1.01 -10.62 1.15
CA THR A 288 0.96 -9.93 2.47
C THR A 288 2.36 -9.54 2.98
N GLU A 289 3.38 -10.32 2.64
CA GLU A 289 4.77 -10.03 3.00
C GLU A 289 5.29 -8.71 2.43
N THR A 290 4.76 -8.27 1.29
CA THR A 290 5.09 -6.94 0.72
C THR A 290 4.64 -5.83 1.67
N CYS A 291 3.44 -5.94 2.24
CA CYS A 291 2.93 -5.00 3.24
C CYS A 291 3.79 -5.02 4.51
N ASN A 292 4.30 -6.17 4.87
CA ASN A 292 5.13 -6.36 6.07
C ASN A 292 6.52 -5.71 5.98
N THR A 293 6.96 -5.26 4.84
CA THR A 293 8.20 -4.45 4.77
C THR A 293 8.08 -3.16 5.61
N CYS A 294 6.86 -2.67 5.81
CA CYS A 294 6.54 -1.52 6.66
C CYS A 294 5.72 -1.90 7.91
N HIS A 295 4.76 -2.83 7.79
CA HIS A 295 3.83 -3.23 8.85
C HIS A 295 4.36 -4.38 9.71
N ASN A 296 5.66 -4.37 10.08
CA ASN A 296 6.37 -5.49 10.70
C ASN A 296 6.81 -5.26 12.15
N ARG A 297 6.34 -4.21 12.83
CA ARG A 297 6.83 -3.85 14.16
C ARG A 297 5.82 -4.08 15.25
N GLY A 298 6.33 -4.46 16.41
CA GLY A 298 5.53 -4.66 17.60
C GLY A 298 4.40 -5.66 17.37
N LYS A 299 3.21 -5.24 17.71
CA LYS A 299 1.96 -5.99 17.51
C LYS A 299 1.19 -5.46 16.31
N ARG A 300 1.87 -4.93 15.29
CA ARG A 300 1.19 -4.33 14.15
C ARG A 300 0.36 -5.34 13.39
N ILE A 301 -0.76 -4.86 12.85
CA ILE A 301 -1.74 -5.68 12.14
C ILE A 301 -1.10 -6.57 11.05
N GLY A 302 -0.10 -6.08 10.31
CA GLY A 302 0.54 -6.86 9.26
C GLY A 302 1.18 -8.16 9.76
N VAL A 303 1.87 -8.14 10.90
CA VAL A 303 2.45 -9.35 11.48
C VAL A 303 1.43 -10.12 12.31
N SER A 304 0.58 -9.45 13.10
CA SER A 304 -0.42 -10.14 13.92
C SER A 304 -1.53 -10.78 13.09
N TYR A 305 -1.89 -10.20 11.95
CA TYR A 305 -2.79 -10.80 10.96
C TYR A 305 -2.28 -12.19 10.50
N GLN A 306 -0.97 -12.34 10.35
CA GLN A 306 -0.30 -13.60 9.99
C GLN A 306 0.02 -14.50 11.21
N GLY A 307 -0.45 -14.19 12.40
CA GLY A 307 -0.18 -14.98 13.59
C GLY A 307 1.21 -14.78 14.19
N ILE A 308 1.80 -13.60 14.02
CA ILE A 308 3.14 -13.29 14.54
C ILE A 308 3.08 -11.99 15.36
N MET A 309 3.75 -11.97 16.50
CA MET A 309 3.91 -10.79 17.34
C MET A 309 5.38 -10.57 17.69
N GLU A 310 5.89 -9.35 17.50
CA GLU A 310 7.26 -9.01 17.89
C GLU A 310 7.43 -9.12 19.40
N PHE A 311 8.55 -9.69 19.81
CA PHE A 311 8.91 -9.81 21.22
C PHE A 311 10.19 -9.01 21.51
N GLU A 312 10.13 -8.13 22.50
CA GLU A 312 11.17 -7.14 22.75
C GLU A 312 12.29 -7.65 23.67
N TYR A 313 11.96 -8.53 24.61
CA TYR A 313 12.79 -8.84 25.77
C TYR A 313 13.56 -10.17 25.68
N GLY A 314 14.24 -10.43 24.64
CA GLY A 314 15.10 -11.60 24.57
C GLY A 314 14.59 -12.69 23.63
N SER A 315 14.85 -13.94 23.95
CA SER A 315 14.42 -15.08 23.14
C SER A 315 13.29 -15.81 23.84
N PRO A 316 12.04 -15.49 23.57
CA PRO A 316 10.97 -16.31 24.07
C PRO A 316 11.05 -17.68 23.41
N PHE A 317 10.51 -18.66 24.11
CA PHE A 317 10.37 -20.00 23.61
C PHE A 317 8.92 -20.29 23.32
N ASN A 318 8.64 -21.13 22.34
CA ASN A 318 7.31 -21.67 22.11
C ASN A 318 6.91 -22.65 23.27
N ALA A 319 5.69 -23.18 23.20
CA ALA A 319 5.20 -24.11 24.22
C ALA A 319 6.03 -25.41 24.35
N SER A 320 6.79 -25.77 23.30
CA SER A 320 7.70 -26.92 23.30
C SER A 320 9.12 -26.59 23.76
N GLY A 321 9.39 -25.35 24.15
CA GLY A 321 10.70 -24.92 24.63
C GLY A 321 11.70 -24.59 23.51
N GLU A 322 11.27 -24.50 22.27
CA GLU A 322 12.11 -24.11 21.13
C GLU A 322 12.16 -22.60 20.98
N LYS A 323 13.28 -22.10 20.48
CA LYS A 323 13.43 -20.67 20.21
C LYS A 323 12.43 -20.21 19.15
N GLN A 324 11.79 -19.08 19.41
CA GLN A 324 10.95 -18.41 18.41
C GLN A 324 11.77 -17.92 17.21
N PRO A 325 11.18 -17.92 16.00
CA PRO A 325 11.86 -17.46 14.78
C PRO A 325 12.28 -16.00 14.89
N GLU A 326 13.38 -15.66 14.27
CA GLU A 326 13.89 -14.30 14.16
C GLU A 326 13.76 -13.84 12.71
N LEU A 327 12.89 -12.84 12.49
CA LEU A 327 12.71 -12.16 11.20
C LEU A 327 13.11 -10.69 11.35
N HIS A 328 13.60 -10.07 10.30
CA HIS A 328 13.98 -8.65 10.33
C HIS A 328 14.92 -8.29 11.50
N THR A 329 15.79 -9.23 11.89
CA THR A 329 16.61 -9.12 13.12
C THR A 329 15.83 -9.01 14.43
N LYS A 330 14.56 -9.37 14.44
CA LYS A 330 13.65 -9.35 15.58
C LYS A 330 13.24 -10.76 15.94
N LYS A 331 12.73 -10.92 17.15
CA LYS A 331 12.19 -12.18 17.64
C LYS A 331 10.69 -12.07 17.71
N TYR A 332 10.01 -13.15 17.34
CA TYR A 332 8.57 -13.17 17.27
C TYR A 332 8.02 -14.33 18.11
N LEU A 333 6.89 -14.05 18.73
CA LEU A 333 5.99 -15.07 19.25
C LEU A 333 5.04 -15.50 18.15
N MET A 334 4.77 -16.78 18.07
CA MET A 334 3.65 -17.30 17.29
C MET A 334 2.38 -17.09 18.10
N ILE A 335 1.42 -16.43 17.51
CA ILE A 335 0.06 -16.23 18.06
C ILE A 335 -0.93 -16.84 17.09
N LYS A 336 -2.21 -16.86 17.45
CA LYS A 336 -3.24 -17.26 16.52
C LYS A 336 -3.37 -16.18 15.44
N ASP A 337 -3.37 -16.60 14.18
CA ASP A 337 -3.60 -15.72 13.04
C ASP A 337 -5.08 -15.31 12.92
N ASP A 338 -5.35 -14.24 12.19
CA ASP A 338 -6.70 -13.73 11.98
C ASP A 338 -7.58 -14.72 11.22
N LEU A 339 -8.88 -14.69 11.48
CA LEU A 339 -9.85 -15.59 10.83
C LEU A 339 -9.85 -15.44 9.30
N HIS A 340 -9.70 -14.23 8.80
CA HIS A 340 -9.65 -13.98 7.35
C HIS A 340 -8.36 -14.51 6.72
N HIS A 341 -7.27 -14.56 7.47
CA HIS A 341 -6.02 -15.20 7.04
C HIS A 341 -6.10 -16.73 7.09
N GLN A 342 -6.85 -17.29 8.05
CA GLN A 342 -7.02 -18.74 8.20
C GLN A 342 -7.93 -19.37 7.15
N ILE A 343 -8.84 -18.61 6.52
CA ILE A 343 -9.80 -19.13 5.55
C ILE A 343 -9.03 -19.84 4.41
N GLU A 344 -9.39 -21.10 4.14
CA GLU A 344 -8.79 -21.92 3.08
C GLU A 344 -7.25 -22.09 3.16
N SER A 345 -6.64 -21.78 4.31
CA SER A 345 -5.23 -22.09 4.55
C SER A 345 -5.08 -23.62 4.66
N ARG A 346 -4.36 -24.21 3.71
CA ARG A 346 -4.11 -25.66 3.61
C ARG A 346 -2.62 -25.93 3.50
N PRO A 347 -2.13 -27.13 3.83
CA PRO A 347 -0.72 -27.47 3.65
C PRO A 347 -0.20 -27.23 2.24
N GLU A 348 -1.04 -27.47 1.24
CA GLU A 348 -0.75 -27.24 -0.19
C GLU A 348 -0.88 -25.76 -0.61
N ASN A 349 -1.60 -24.95 0.15
CA ASN A 349 -1.74 -23.51 -0.04
C ASN A 349 -1.62 -22.77 1.29
N PRO A 350 -0.41 -22.65 1.85
CA PRO A 350 -0.18 -22.01 3.15
C PRO A 350 -0.47 -20.51 3.13
N LYS A 351 -0.71 -19.92 1.96
CA LYS A 351 -1.09 -18.53 1.75
C LYS A 351 -2.56 -18.38 1.36
N GLY A 352 -3.40 -19.34 1.71
CA GLY A 352 -4.86 -19.22 1.61
C GLY A 352 -5.36 -18.07 2.49
N GLY A 353 -6.64 -17.73 2.32
CA GLY A 353 -7.26 -16.62 3.01
C GLY A 353 -7.23 -15.31 2.23
N LEU A 354 -7.75 -14.27 2.87
CA LEU A 354 -7.77 -12.94 2.29
C LEU A 354 -6.41 -12.26 2.42
N LEU A 355 -6.06 -11.48 1.42
CA LEU A 355 -4.89 -10.62 1.42
C LEU A 355 -5.28 -9.20 1.89
N CYS A 356 -4.30 -8.36 2.20
CA CYS A 356 -4.57 -7.00 2.67
C CYS A 356 -5.44 -6.19 1.69
N GLN A 357 -5.15 -6.30 0.39
CA GLN A 357 -5.87 -5.61 -0.69
C GLN A 357 -7.26 -6.18 -1.01
N ASP A 358 -7.67 -7.27 -0.37
CA ASP A 358 -9.05 -7.77 -0.50
C ASP A 358 -10.03 -6.94 0.33
N CYS A 359 -9.51 -6.28 1.38
CA CYS A 359 -10.24 -5.34 2.21
C CYS A 359 -9.89 -3.90 1.84
N HIS A 360 -8.59 -3.57 1.77
CA HIS A 360 -8.14 -2.22 1.49
C HIS A 360 -8.30 -1.84 0.02
N THR A 361 -9.10 -0.83 -0.23
CA THR A 361 -9.37 -0.33 -1.58
C THR A 361 -8.17 0.38 -2.20
N SER A 362 -8.23 0.64 -3.49
CA SER A 362 -7.23 1.47 -4.17
C SER A 362 -7.15 2.89 -3.59
N ILE A 363 -8.27 3.43 -3.10
CA ILE A 363 -8.29 4.74 -2.44
C ILE A 363 -7.59 4.69 -1.09
N ASP A 364 -7.79 3.63 -0.30
CA ASP A 364 -7.04 3.41 0.93
C ASP A 364 -5.53 3.41 0.68
N MET A 365 -5.11 2.80 -0.44
CA MET A 365 -3.69 2.62 -0.75
C MET A 365 -3.07 3.86 -1.42
N HIS A 366 -3.75 4.47 -2.39
CA HIS A 366 -3.18 5.54 -3.20
C HIS A 366 -3.72 6.93 -2.82
N GLY A 367 -4.74 7.01 -1.95
CA GLY A 367 -5.44 8.25 -1.64
C GLY A 367 -6.43 8.66 -2.73
N ASP A 368 -7.22 9.68 -2.46
CA ASP A 368 -8.22 10.23 -3.37
C ASP A 368 -7.80 11.55 -4.04
N GLY A 369 -6.60 12.02 -3.75
CA GLY A 369 -6.07 13.30 -4.22
C GLY A 369 -6.00 14.38 -3.12
N ASN A 370 -6.69 14.20 -2.01
CA ASN A 370 -6.58 15.09 -0.85
C ASN A 370 -5.39 14.69 0.05
N ILE A 371 -4.99 15.59 0.93
CA ILE A 371 -4.07 15.30 2.02
C ILE A 371 -4.88 14.79 3.21
N PHE A 372 -4.52 13.64 3.72
CA PHE A 372 -5.14 13.04 4.90
C PHE A 372 -4.31 13.28 6.15
N GLY A 373 -4.95 13.65 7.25
CA GLY A 373 -4.29 13.90 8.52
C GLY A 373 -4.11 12.65 9.38
N THR A 374 -4.98 11.65 9.22
CA THR A 374 -4.95 10.41 10.00
C THR A 374 -5.33 9.20 9.16
N THR A 375 -5.05 8.00 9.67
CA THR A 375 -5.47 6.74 9.02
C THR A 375 -6.98 6.66 8.90
N LEU A 376 -7.70 7.11 9.90
CA LEU A 376 -9.16 7.13 9.91
C LEU A 376 -9.75 8.03 8.83
N ALA A 377 -9.07 9.13 8.50
CA ALA A 377 -9.48 10.01 7.42
C ALA A 377 -9.31 9.35 6.03
N GLN A 378 -8.30 8.51 5.82
CA GLN A 378 -8.02 7.89 4.53
C GLN A 378 -8.68 6.53 4.35
N VAL A 379 -8.63 5.64 5.37
CA VAL A 379 -9.18 4.28 5.28
C VAL A 379 -10.71 4.34 5.34
N GLU A 380 -11.35 3.69 4.37
CA GLU A 380 -12.81 3.76 4.18
C GLU A 380 -13.53 2.43 4.45
N ILE A 381 -12.79 1.35 4.68
CA ILE A 381 -13.37 0.02 4.85
C ILE A 381 -13.96 -0.18 6.25
N GLU A 382 -15.13 -0.85 6.29
CA GLU A 382 -15.77 -1.28 7.51
C GLU A 382 -16.18 -2.75 7.44
N CYS A 383 -16.20 -3.43 8.59
CA CYS A 383 -16.62 -4.83 8.64
C CYS A 383 -18.07 -5.00 8.13
N THR A 384 -18.91 -4.03 8.41
CA THR A 384 -20.31 -3.99 7.96
C THR A 384 -20.47 -3.88 6.45
N ASP A 385 -19.44 -3.44 5.74
CA ASP A 385 -19.49 -3.30 4.27
C ASP A 385 -19.66 -4.63 3.55
N CYS A 386 -19.14 -5.70 4.15
CA CYS A 386 -19.30 -7.07 3.65
C CYS A 386 -20.30 -7.90 4.47
N HIS A 387 -20.29 -7.75 5.80
CA HIS A 387 -21.09 -8.60 6.70
C HIS A 387 -22.48 -8.06 7.00
N GLY A 388 -22.75 -6.77 6.78
CA GLY A 388 -23.97 -6.10 7.19
C GLY A 388 -24.13 -6.05 8.71
N THR A 389 -25.38 -5.96 9.16
CA THR A 389 -25.78 -6.03 10.56
C THR A 389 -26.78 -7.17 10.76
N PRO A 390 -27.17 -7.53 11.99
CA PRO A 390 -28.22 -8.52 12.21
C PRO A 390 -29.59 -8.14 11.62
N THR A 391 -29.82 -6.85 11.32
CA THR A 391 -31.09 -6.32 10.80
C THR A 391 -31.04 -5.91 9.34
N GLU A 392 -29.84 -5.62 8.80
CA GLU A 392 -29.67 -5.04 7.47
C GLU A 392 -28.56 -5.75 6.68
N TYR A 393 -28.80 -5.96 5.40
CA TYR A 393 -27.77 -6.38 4.46
C TYR A 393 -26.78 -5.24 4.19
N PRO A 394 -25.55 -5.52 3.74
CA PRO A 394 -24.58 -4.47 3.44
C PRO A 394 -25.11 -3.35 2.54
N TRP A 395 -25.84 -3.71 1.50
CA TRP A 395 -26.41 -2.74 0.53
C TRP A 395 -27.65 -1.99 1.03
N GLU A 396 -28.21 -2.37 2.17
CA GLU A 396 -29.32 -1.68 2.83
C GLU A 396 -28.84 -0.60 3.80
N LEU A 397 -27.57 -0.70 4.23
CA LEU A 397 -26.97 0.26 5.13
C LEU A 397 -26.79 1.63 4.45
N PRO A 398 -27.05 2.74 5.13
CA PRO A 398 -26.71 4.06 4.62
C PRO A 398 -25.19 4.31 4.63
N LEU A 399 -24.75 5.37 3.94
CA LEU A 399 -23.38 5.83 4.03
C LEU A 399 -23.03 6.26 5.45
N GLY A 400 -21.78 6.03 5.88
CA GLY A 400 -21.25 6.40 7.19
C GLY A 400 -21.56 5.43 8.32
N VAL A 401 -22.28 4.34 8.06
CA VAL A 401 -22.54 3.32 9.09
C VAL A 401 -21.28 2.50 9.33
N GLY A 402 -20.89 2.39 10.60
CA GLY A 402 -19.66 1.74 11.06
C GLY A 402 -18.43 2.63 11.00
N GLU A 403 -18.51 3.77 10.34
CA GLU A 403 -17.38 4.68 10.23
C GLU A 403 -17.07 5.36 11.56
N GLU A 404 -15.78 5.55 11.87
CA GLU A 404 -15.35 6.17 13.13
C GLU A 404 -15.86 7.61 13.29
N PHE A 405 -15.97 8.36 12.21
CA PHE A 405 -16.60 9.69 12.25
C PHE A 405 -18.10 9.63 12.45
N GLN A 406 -18.73 8.45 12.33
CA GLN A 406 -20.16 8.20 12.52
C GLN A 406 -21.05 9.18 11.76
N LYS A 407 -20.59 9.63 10.61
CA LYS A 407 -21.29 10.59 9.78
C LYS A 407 -22.28 9.88 8.88
N GLN A 408 -23.54 9.90 9.24
CA GLN A 408 -24.62 9.52 8.34
C GLN A 408 -25.18 10.76 7.64
N ILE A 409 -25.01 10.85 6.32
CA ILE A 409 -25.52 12.00 5.54
C ILE A 409 -27.04 11.95 5.46
N ASP A 410 -27.59 10.76 5.20
CA ASP A 410 -29.03 10.50 5.20
C ASP A 410 -29.28 9.02 5.52
N GLN A 411 -30.54 8.60 5.52
CA GLN A 411 -30.95 7.21 5.77
C GLN A 411 -31.15 6.40 4.48
N THR A 412 -30.79 6.96 3.33
CA THR A 412 -30.92 6.27 2.05
C THR A 412 -29.92 5.11 1.98
N PRO A 413 -30.37 3.90 1.64
CA PRO A 413 -29.48 2.78 1.43
C PRO A 413 -28.36 3.10 0.42
N ARG A 414 -27.12 2.71 0.74
CA ARG A 414 -25.98 2.94 -0.15
C ARG A 414 -26.11 2.18 -1.48
N GLY A 415 -26.81 1.06 -1.47
CA GLY A 415 -27.07 0.26 -2.66
C GLY A 415 -25.82 -0.49 -3.14
N LEU A 416 -25.73 -0.63 -4.46
CA LEU A 416 -24.68 -1.37 -5.15
C LEU A 416 -24.19 -0.56 -6.36
N SER A 417 -22.93 -0.71 -6.73
CA SER A 417 -22.41 -0.20 -7.99
C SER A 417 -22.57 -1.22 -9.12
N LYS A 418 -22.83 -0.75 -10.33
CA LYS A 418 -22.81 -1.58 -11.53
C LYS A 418 -21.41 -1.68 -12.16
N GLU A 419 -20.50 -0.84 -11.73
CA GLU A 419 -19.14 -0.76 -12.25
C GLU A 419 -18.15 -0.76 -11.09
N ALA A 420 -17.03 -1.45 -11.27
CA ALA A 420 -15.89 -1.35 -10.37
C ALA A 420 -15.10 -0.08 -10.74
N LEU A 421 -15.16 0.93 -9.90
CA LEU A 421 -14.64 2.26 -10.19
C LEU A 421 -13.15 2.31 -10.53
N ASP A 422 -12.37 1.49 -9.85
CA ASP A 422 -10.90 1.55 -9.92
C ASP A 422 -10.26 0.58 -10.92
N LEU A 423 -11.07 -0.03 -11.78
CA LEU A 423 -10.58 -0.72 -12.96
C LEU A 423 -10.25 0.30 -14.05
N THR A 424 -9.31 1.19 -13.74
CA THR A 424 -8.99 2.36 -14.57
C THR A 424 -8.14 2.05 -15.79
N SER A 425 -7.61 0.85 -15.88
CA SER A 425 -6.74 0.43 -16.96
C SER A 425 -7.52 -0.33 -18.02
N LEU A 426 -7.12 -0.18 -19.27
CA LEU A 426 -7.55 -1.05 -20.38
C LEU A 426 -7.28 -2.54 -20.14
N PHE A 427 -6.45 -2.84 -19.16
CA PHE A 427 -5.98 -4.18 -18.79
C PHE A 427 -6.61 -4.74 -17.52
N ALA A 428 -7.53 -4.00 -16.88
CA ALA A 428 -8.20 -4.46 -15.68
C ALA A 428 -9.24 -5.52 -16.00
N THR A 429 -9.34 -6.52 -15.12
CA THR A 429 -10.34 -7.59 -15.24
C THR A 429 -11.53 -7.26 -14.35
N GLU A 430 -12.72 -7.15 -14.93
CA GLU A 430 -13.97 -7.07 -14.20
C GLU A 430 -14.50 -8.48 -13.87
N TYR A 431 -15.11 -8.61 -12.71
CA TYR A 431 -15.85 -9.81 -12.35
C TYR A 431 -17.28 -9.73 -12.91
N ASP A 432 -17.91 -10.89 -13.14
CA ASP A 432 -19.33 -10.97 -13.57
C ASP A 432 -20.25 -10.58 -12.40
N ALA A 433 -20.37 -9.29 -12.15
CA ALA A 433 -21.16 -8.71 -11.08
C ALA A 433 -22.58 -8.39 -11.53
N LYS A 434 -23.36 -9.42 -11.90
CA LYS A 434 -24.76 -9.28 -12.40
C LYS A 434 -25.64 -8.46 -11.48
N ASP A 435 -25.55 -8.70 -10.17
CA ASP A 435 -26.32 -7.98 -9.16
C ASP A 435 -25.64 -6.69 -8.71
N GLY A 436 -24.32 -6.56 -8.91
CA GLY A 436 -23.52 -5.39 -8.62
C GLY A 436 -22.41 -5.63 -7.61
N TYR A 437 -21.51 -4.64 -7.50
CA TYR A 437 -20.43 -4.59 -6.52
C TYR A 437 -20.91 -3.95 -5.22
N LEU A 438 -20.44 -4.45 -4.09
CA LEU A 438 -20.69 -3.82 -2.78
C LEU A 438 -19.95 -2.49 -2.69
N LEU A 439 -20.51 -1.59 -1.88
CA LEU A 439 -19.92 -0.28 -1.60
C LEU A 439 -19.33 -0.24 -0.18
N THR A 440 -18.24 0.49 -0.04
CA THR A 440 -17.69 0.87 1.27
C THR A 440 -18.66 1.77 2.04
N SER A 441 -18.40 1.98 3.31
CA SER A 441 -19.16 2.93 4.15
C SER A 441 -19.20 4.34 3.56
N ARG A 442 -18.24 4.71 2.73
CA ARG A 442 -18.17 6.03 2.05
C ARG A 442 -18.72 6.04 0.62
N GLY A 443 -19.06 4.88 0.06
CA GLY A 443 -19.76 4.79 -1.22
C GLY A 443 -18.90 4.46 -2.43
N ASN A 444 -17.67 4.00 -2.26
CA ASN A 444 -16.87 3.45 -3.35
C ASN A 444 -17.10 1.95 -3.52
N PRO A 445 -17.07 1.42 -4.74
CA PRO A 445 -17.20 -0.01 -4.94
C PRO A 445 -15.92 -0.75 -4.54
N PHE A 446 -16.09 -1.89 -3.89
CA PHE A 446 -15.07 -2.92 -3.83
C PHE A 446 -14.94 -3.58 -5.21
N GLY A 447 -13.80 -3.44 -5.85
CA GLY A 447 -13.62 -3.99 -7.19
C GLY A 447 -13.58 -5.53 -7.25
N ASN A 448 -13.61 -6.21 -6.11
CA ASN A 448 -13.51 -7.65 -5.97
C ASN A 448 -14.61 -8.26 -5.08
N VAL A 449 -15.59 -7.47 -4.63
CA VAL A 449 -16.69 -7.97 -3.78
C VAL A 449 -18.02 -7.76 -4.48
N ILE A 450 -18.67 -8.85 -4.82
CA ILE A 450 -19.92 -8.83 -5.58
C ILE A 450 -21.09 -9.40 -4.78
N LYS A 451 -22.29 -8.95 -5.15
CA LYS A 451 -23.54 -9.57 -4.76
C LYS A 451 -23.93 -10.64 -5.78
N ASP A 452 -24.31 -11.81 -5.30
CA ASP A 452 -24.88 -12.90 -6.09
C ASP A 452 -26.13 -13.43 -5.36
N GLY A 453 -27.31 -13.01 -5.78
CA GLY A 453 -28.55 -13.28 -5.07
C GLY A 453 -28.56 -12.70 -3.64
N GLU A 454 -28.69 -13.55 -2.62
CA GLU A 454 -28.55 -13.16 -1.21
C GLU A 454 -27.14 -13.38 -0.64
N LYS A 455 -26.18 -13.74 -1.49
CA LYS A 455 -24.79 -13.99 -1.12
C LYS A 455 -23.91 -12.77 -1.40
N VAL A 456 -22.81 -12.70 -0.67
CA VAL A 456 -21.68 -11.83 -0.96
C VAL A 456 -20.48 -12.73 -1.25
N ILE A 457 -19.83 -12.50 -2.37
CA ILE A 457 -18.64 -13.24 -2.80
C ILE A 457 -17.46 -12.28 -2.86
N VAL A 458 -16.38 -12.63 -2.19
CA VAL A 458 -15.09 -11.96 -2.32
C VAL A 458 -14.22 -12.76 -3.27
N HIS A 459 -13.82 -12.14 -4.36
CA HIS A 459 -12.79 -12.66 -5.26
C HIS A 459 -11.44 -12.20 -4.73
N SER A 460 -10.78 -13.05 -3.95
CA SER A 460 -9.51 -12.69 -3.33
C SER A 460 -8.39 -12.56 -4.36
N ALA A 461 -7.49 -11.63 -4.13
CA ALA A 461 -6.25 -11.51 -4.86
C ALA A 461 -5.33 -12.75 -4.70
N SER A 462 -5.61 -13.62 -3.72
CA SER A 462 -4.97 -14.95 -3.63
C SER A 462 -5.38 -15.92 -4.74
N GLY A 463 -6.42 -15.59 -5.53
CA GLY A 463 -7.00 -16.41 -6.58
C GLY A 463 -8.08 -17.36 -6.11
N LEU A 464 -8.60 -17.16 -4.89
CA LEU A 464 -9.69 -17.93 -4.29
C LEU A 464 -10.95 -17.07 -4.17
N ASP A 465 -12.10 -17.72 -4.20
CA ASP A 465 -13.39 -17.09 -3.98
C ASP A 465 -13.96 -17.49 -2.62
N PHE A 466 -14.51 -16.52 -1.88
CA PHE A 466 -15.06 -16.74 -0.54
C PHE A 466 -16.49 -16.22 -0.44
N GLU A 467 -17.41 -17.05 0.07
CA GLU A 467 -18.73 -16.59 0.47
C GLU A 467 -18.66 -15.95 1.86
N VAL A 468 -19.06 -14.69 1.95
CA VAL A 468 -19.05 -13.92 3.21
C VAL A 468 -20.23 -14.32 4.09
N PRO A 469 -20.03 -14.57 5.40
CA PRO A 469 -21.11 -14.76 6.37
C PRO A 469 -21.87 -13.46 6.58
N ILE A 470 -23.13 -13.38 6.12
CA ILE A 470 -23.98 -12.19 6.26
C ILE A 470 -24.79 -12.27 7.56
N LEU A 471 -24.64 -11.28 8.42
CA LEU A 471 -25.24 -11.27 9.76
C LEU A 471 -26.77 -11.29 9.72
N LYS A 472 -27.41 -10.53 8.83
CA LYS A 472 -28.87 -10.54 8.67
C LYS A 472 -29.40 -11.93 8.31
N ARG A 473 -28.71 -12.66 7.43
CA ARG A 473 -29.06 -14.03 7.05
C ARG A 473 -28.91 -14.99 8.22
N ILE A 474 -27.76 -14.90 8.93
CA ILE A 474 -27.51 -15.71 10.14
C ILE A 474 -28.58 -15.46 11.19
N HIS A 475 -29.00 -14.20 11.39
CA HIS A 475 -30.03 -13.85 12.35
C HIS A 475 -31.42 -14.35 11.95
N LYS A 476 -31.80 -14.16 10.69
CA LYS A 476 -33.07 -14.63 10.12
C LYS A 476 -33.22 -16.16 10.22
N ASP A 477 -32.16 -16.89 9.92
CA ASP A 477 -32.15 -18.34 9.90
C ASP A 477 -31.90 -18.97 11.29
N GLY A 478 -31.58 -18.17 12.29
CA GLY A 478 -31.25 -18.61 13.65
C GLY A 478 -29.93 -19.35 13.76
N ASN A 479 -29.05 -19.26 12.76
CA ASN A 479 -27.79 -20.01 12.63
C ASN A 479 -26.63 -19.38 13.41
N TRP A 480 -26.90 -18.84 14.59
CA TRP A 480 -25.83 -18.31 15.45
C TRP A 480 -24.97 -19.43 16.03
N LYS A 481 -23.65 -19.22 16.01
CA LYS A 481 -22.66 -20.17 16.54
C LYS A 481 -22.90 -20.52 18.02
N SER A 482 -23.50 -19.63 18.80
CA SER A 482 -23.87 -19.83 20.19
C SER A 482 -24.97 -18.86 20.64
N LYS A 483 -25.61 -19.16 21.79
CA LYS A 483 -26.53 -18.22 22.47
C LYS A 483 -25.83 -16.91 22.83
N ASN A 484 -24.58 -16.98 23.24
CA ASN A 484 -23.82 -15.78 23.60
C ASN A 484 -23.56 -14.91 22.37
N ALA A 485 -23.25 -15.50 21.21
CA ALA A 485 -23.10 -14.79 19.96
C ALA A 485 -24.41 -14.07 19.55
N LEU A 486 -25.54 -14.74 19.64
CA LEU A 486 -26.86 -14.13 19.42
C LEU A 486 -27.09 -12.94 20.35
N VAL A 487 -26.81 -13.09 21.64
CA VAL A 487 -27.02 -12.01 22.62
C VAL A 487 -26.09 -10.85 22.32
N ALA A 488 -24.82 -11.10 22.14
CA ALA A 488 -23.83 -10.05 21.90
C ALA A 488 -24.09 -9.25 20.62
N MET A 489 -24.46 -9.93 19.54
CA MET A 489 -24.60 -9.31 18.22
C MET A 489 -26.01 -8.78 17.92
N ALA A 490 -27.06 -9.38 18.50
CA ALA A 490 -28.44 -9.05 18.12
C ALA A 490 -29.35 -8.59 19.29
N LYS A 491 -28.90 -8.69 20.54
CA LYS A 491 -29.70 -8.29 21.69
C LYS A 491 -29.13 -7.11 22.48
N VAL A 492 -27.87 -6.79 22.28
CA VAL A 492 -27.17 -5.67 22.92
C VAL A 492 -26.83 -4.63 21.87
N SER A 493 -27.76 -3.71 21.60
CA SER A 493 -27.60 -2.67 20.55
C SER A 493 -26.34 -1.83 20.76
N LYS A 494 -25.97 -1.57 22.02
CA LYS A 494 -24.78 -0.80 22.38
C LYS A 494 -23.47 -1.36 21.80
N HIS A 495 -23.39 -2.67 21.55
CA HIS A 495 -22.20 -3.23 20.93
C HIS A 495 -22.00 -2.71 19.49
N LEU A 496 -23.06 -2.64 18.70
CA LEU A 496 -23.01 -2.13 17.32
C LEU A 496 -22.97 -0.60 17.25
N GLU A 497 -23.46 0.08 18.30
CA GLU A 497 -23.52 1.55 18.34
C GLU A 497 -22.19 2.19 18.81
N SER A 498 -21.41 1.50 19.62
CA SER A 498 -20.28 2.11 20.34
C SER A 498 -19.02 1.26 20.42
N MET A 499 -18.97 0.10 19.75
CA MET A 499 -17.79 -0.77 19.71
C MET A 499 -17.48 -1.15 18.27
N GLU A 500 -16.22 -1.06 17.93
CA GLU A 500 -15.71 -1.61 16.68
C GLU A 500 -15.77 -3.15 16.69
N CYS A 501 -16.14 -3.74 15.55
CA CYS A 501 -16.27 -5.19 15.44
C CYS A 501 -14.95 -5.92 15.79
N TYR A 502 -13.83 -5.34 15.45
CA TYR A 502 -12.51 -5.91 15.77
C TYR A 502 -12.20 -5.94 17.28
N ALA A 503 -12.89 -5.17 18.11
CA ALA A 503 -12.73 -5.23 19.55
C ALA A 503 -13.03 -6.62 20.13
N CYS A 504 -13.94 -7.38 19.47
CA CYS A 504 -14.32 -8.72 19.85
C CYS A 504 -13.91 -9.79 18.83
N HIS A 505 -13.80 -9.46 17.56
CA HIS A 505 -13.65 -10.42 16.47
C HIS A 505 -12.23 -10.52 15.91
N ALA A 506 -11.37 -9.54 16.15
CA ALA A 506 -9.99 -9.63 15.71
C ALA A 506 -9.18 -10.60 16.57
N ASP A 507 -8.51 -11.53 15.93
CA ASP A 507 -7.44 -12.31 16.56
C ASP A 507 -6.09 -11.54 16.54
N TRP A 508 -6.00 -10.47 15.75
CA TRP A 508 -4.91 -9.50 15.80
C TRP A 508 -5.18 -8.43 16.88
N ALA A 509 -4.17 -8.13 17.67
CA ALA A 509 -4.31 -7.10 18.69
C ALA A 509 -4.51 -5.72 18.04
N PRO A 510 -5.54 -4.95 18.43
CA PRO A 510 -5.66 -3.55 18.04
C PRO A 510 -4.37 -2.83 18.41
N GLN A 511 -3.84 -2.06 17.48
CA GLN A 511 -2.55 -1.43 17.70
C GLN A 511 -2.64 -0.30 18.70
N CYS A 512 -1.98 -0.48 19.82
CA CYS A 512 -1.59 0.67 20.60
C CYS A 512 -0.31 1.26 19.99
N TYR A 513 -0.38 2.45 19.42
CA TYR A 513 0.79 3.27 19.10
C TYR A 513 1.32 4.01 20.33
N GLY A 514 0.74 3.78 21.49
CA GLY A 514 1.21 4.30 22.75
C GLY A 514 2.54 3.66 23.11
N CYS A 515 3.63 4.34 22.84
CA CYS A 515 4.92 4.00 23.39
C CYS A 515 5.11 4.82 24.65
N HIS A 516 5.24 4.18 25.79
CA HIS A 516 5.89 4.80 26.93
C HIS A 516 7.36 4.92 26.58
N ILE A 517 7.80 6.13 26.22
CA ILE A 517 9.18 6.38 25.83
C ILE A 517 9.87 7.06 27.00
N LYS A 518 10.85 6.40 27.61
CA LYS A 518 11.79 7.03 28.53
C LYS A 518 13.03 7.44 27.76
N VAL A 519 13.31 8.72 27.75
CA VAL A 519 14.54 9.27 27.17
C VAL A 519 15.44 9.71 28.32
N ASP A 520 16.56 9.02 28.47
CA ASP A 520 17.52 9.28 29.53
C ASP A 520 18.71 10.07 28.98
N TYR A 521 18.83 11.33 29.39
CA TYR A 521 19.95 12.22 29.11
C TYR A 521 20.97 12.28 30.27
N SER A 522 20.83 11.46 31.30
CA SER A 522 21.82 11.37 32.35
C SER A 522 23.19 11.00 31.76
N GLU A 523 24.27 11.40 32.42
CA GLU A 523 25.65 11.14 31.99
C GLU A 523 26.11 11.85 30.70
N GLY A 524 25.47 12.95 30.31
CA GLY A 524 25.88 13.75 29.15
C GLY A 524 25.66 13.10 27.80
N LYS A 525 24.79 12.11 27.71
CA LYS A 525 24.40 11.47 26.45
C LYS A 525 23.72 12.47 25.53
N THR A 526 24.00 12.38 24.25
CA THR A 526 23.51 13.28 23.21
C THR A 526 22.69 12.52 22.16
N ASP A 527 21.92 13.27 21.40
CA ASP A 527 21.18 12.72 20.25
C ASP A 527 22.12 12.06 19.22
N ILE A 528 23.33 12.59 19.05
CA ILE A 528 24.36 12.00 18.19
C ILE A 528 24.79 10.62 18.72
N ASP A 529 24.91 10.46 20.02
CA ASP A 529 25.29 9.19 20.62
C ASP A 529 24.17 8.15 20.43
N TRP A 530 22.93 8.57 20.56
CA TRP A 530 21.79 7.72 20.26
C TRP A 530 21.74 7.30 18.78
N ILE A 531 21.95 8.22 17.83
CA ILE A 531 22.00 7.92 16.40
C ILE A 531 23.08 6.89 16.07
N LYS A 532 24.27 7.05 16.64
CA LYS A 532 25.39 6.12 16.45
C LYS A 532 25.08 4.74 17.04
N ASN A 533 24.47 4.70 18.22
CA ASN A 533 24.26 3.47 18.97
C ASN A 533 22.99 2.73 18.56
N ALA A 534 21.99 3.38 18.00
CA ALA A 534 20.83 2.72 17.41
C ALA A 534 21.20 1.71 16.31
N ASN A 535 22.34 1.89 15.67
CA ASN A 535 22.86 0.99 14.64
C ASN A 535 23.77 -0.13 15.21
N THR A 536 24.25 -0.04 16.45
CA THR A 536 25.27 -0.93 17.00
C THR A 536 24.81 -1.87 18.12
N ARG A 537 23.55 -1.78 18.59
CA ARG A 537 23.02 -2.56 19.72
C ARG A 537 23.83 -2.45 21.02
N GLN A 538 24.64 -1.43 21.18
CA GLN A 538 25.43 -1.25 22.40
C GLN A 538 24.70 -0.36 23.42
N PRO A 539 24.70 -0.68 24.71
CA PRO A 539 23.89 0.00 25.73
C PRO A 539 24.42 1.38 26.16
N ASN A 540 25.43 1.92 25.51
CA ASN A 540 26.09 3.17 25.91
C ASN A 540 25.55 4.40 25.17
N GLY A 541 24.26 4.58 25.12
CA GLY A 541 23.60 5.71 24.47
C GLY A 541 22.24 5.96 25.11
N LEU A 542 21.50 6.86 24.51
CA LEU A 542 20.12 7.10 24.86
C LEU A 542 19.34 5.79 24.86
N THR A 543 18.85 5.35 25.99
CA THR A 543 17.95 4.19 26.07
C THR A 543 16.53 4.68 25.90
N ILE A 544 15.84 4.09 24.93
CA ILE A 544 14.40 4.24 24.78
C ILE A 544 13.82 2.93 25.29
N ASP A 545 13.24 2.98 26.47
CA ASP A 545 12.51 1.86 27.02
C ASP A 545 11.04 1.99 26.59
N ASN A 546 10.57 1.00 25.85
CA ASN A 546 9.15 0.85 25.57
C ASN A 546 8.58 -0.02 26.69
N GLU A 547 7.94 0.59 27.67
CA GLU A 547 7.13 -0.12 28.68
C GLU A 547 5.70 -0.34 28.17
#